data_21a81c60fee51efaf2bb38fa5426c9b9
#
_entry.id   21a81c60fee51efaf2bb38fa5426c9b9
#
_cell.length_a   1.000
_cell.length_b   1.000
_cell.length_c   1.000
_cell.angle_alpha   90.00
_cell.angle_beta   90.00
_cell.angle_gamma   90.00
#
_symmetry.space_group_name_H-M   'P 1'
#
loop_
_entity.id
_entity.type
_entity.pdbx_description
1 polymer ?
#
loop_
_entity_poly.entity_id
_entity_poly.type
_entity_poly.pdbx_seq_one_letter_code
_entity_poly.pdbx_strand_id
1 'polypeptide(L)'
;MKALTYHGPHHVQVENVPDPGIEQADDIILRITATAICGSDLHLYRGKIPQVKHGDIFGHEFMGEVVETGKDVKNLQKGDRVVIP
;
A
#
# COMPACT_ATOMS: atom_id res chain seq x y z
N MET A 1 -3.57 -8.65 7.53
CA MET A 1 -3.05 -8.87 6.16
C MET A 1 -1.53 -8.99 6.16
N LYS A 2 -0.98 -9.57 5.12
CA LYS A 2 0.48 -9.63 4.98
C LYS A 2 0.98 -8.39 4.26
N ALA A 3 2.09 -7.83 4.74
CA ALA A 3 2.72 -6.66 4.15
C ALA A 3 4.24 -6.78 4.21
N LEU A 4 4.91 -6.13 3.26
CA LEU A 4 6.36 -5.99 3.27
C LEU A 4 6.70 -4.74 4.10
N THR A 5 7.39 -4.92 5.21
CA THR A 5 7.67 -3.84 6.15
C THR A 5 9.16 -3.57 6.26
N TYR A 6 9.49 -2.30 6.52
CA TYR A 6 10.87 -1.83 6.63
C TYR A 6 11.37 -1.93 8.08
N HIS A 7 12.56 -2.48 8.27
CA HIS A 7 13.19 -2.64 9.60
C HIS A 7 14.63 -2.12 9.63
N GLY A 8 14.95 -1.16 8.80
CA GLY A 8 16.29 -0.59 8.70
C GLY A 8 16.90 -0.82 7.32
N PRO A 9 18.06 -0.17 7.02
CA PRO A 9 18.73 -0.33 5.73
C PRO A 9 19.01 -1.79 5.40
N HIS A 10 18.65 -2.18 4.18
CA HIS A 10 18.79 -3.55 3.66
C HIS A 10 18.01 -4.61 4.45
N HIS A 11 17.01 -4.19 5.25
CA HIS A 11 16.20 -5.12 6.03
C HIS A 11 14.72 -4.85 5.83
N VAL A 12 14.08 -5.70 5.04
CA VAL A 12 12.63 -5.74 4.89
C VAL A 12 12.15 -7.17 5.16
N GLN A 13 10.93 -7.30 5.63
CA GLN A 13 10.35 -8.62 5.88
C GLN A 13 8.84 -8.61 5.65
N VAL A 14 8.30 -9.77 5.31
CA VAL A 14 6.85 -9.97 5.21
C VAL A 14 6.33 -10.32 6.59
N GLU A 15 5.37 -9.54 7.07
CA GLU A 15 4.76 -9.78 8.38
C GLU A 15 3.27 -9.46 8.34
N ASN A 16 2.56 -9.96 9.36
CA ASN A 16 1.15 -9.67 9.51
C ASN A 16 0.98 -8.28 10.14
N VAL A 17 0.13 -7.46 9.51
CA VAL A 17 -0.23 -6.14 9.99
C VAL A 17 -1.76 -6.05 10.07
N PRO A 18 -2.32 -5.11 10.83
CA PRO A 18 -3.77 -4.92 10.87
C PRO A 18 -4.35 -4.67 9.48
N ASP A 19 -5.54 -5.19 9.22
CA ASP A 19 -6.25 -4.89 7.97
C ASP A 19 -6.63 -3.41 7.94
N PRO A 20 -6.60 -2.77 6.75
CA PRO A 20 -7.00 -1.38 6.63
C PRO A 20 -8.51 -1.23 6.84
N GLY A 21 -8.92 -0.05 7.30
CA GLY A 21 -10.31 0.35 7.40
C GLY A 21 -10.53 1.70 6.74
N ILE A 22 -11.78 2.02 6.44
CA ILE A 22 -12.15 3.35 5.95
C ILE A 22 -11.95 4.34 7.12
N GLU A 23 -11.09 5.32 6.93
CA GLU A 23 -10.82 6.36 7.93
C GLU A 23 -11.49 7.67 7.55
N GLN A 24 -11.51 8.01 6.26
CA GLN A 24 -12.13 9.21 5.74
C GLN A 24 -13.25 8.84 4.76
N ALA A 25 -14.20 9.74 4.59
CA ALA A 25 -15.38 9.48 3.77
C ALA A 25 -15.07 9.28 2.27
N ASP A 26 -13.92 9.75 1.81
CA ASP A 26 -13.46 9.57 0.42
C ASP A 26 -12.43 8.46 0.24
N ASP A 27 -12.19 7.66 1.26
CA ASP A 27 -11.27 6.52 1.18
C ASP A 27 -11.89 5.34 0.46
N ILE A 28 -11.03 4.52 -0.15
CA ILE A 28 -11.40 3.20 -0.69
C ILE A 28 -10.47 2.14 -0.12
N ILE A 29 -10.95 0.90 -0.11
CA ILE A 29 -10.12 -0.25 0.22
C ILE A 29 -10.02 -1.14 -1.02
N LEU A 30 -8.79 -1.52 -1.36
CA LEU A 30 -8.50 -2.38 -2.51
C LEU A 30 -8.04 -3.76 -2.03
N ARG A 31 -8.49 -4.79 -2.76
CA ARG A 31 -7.86 -6.11 -2.70
C ARG A 31 -6.79 -6.13 -3.78
N ILE A 32 -5.53 -6.11 -3.38
CA ILE A 32 -4.41 -6.03 -4.30
C ILE A 32 -4.29 -7.33 -5.10
N THR A 33 -4.20 -7.21 -6.42
CA THR A 33 -4.07 -8.35 -7.33
C THR A 33 -2.70 -8.40 -8.02
N ALA A 34 -2.02 -7.27 -8.14
CA ALA A 34 -0.67 -7.21 -8.67
C ALA A 34 0.07 -5.98 -8.13
N THR A 35 1.37 -6.08 -8.03
CA THR A 35 2.21 -4.98 -7.59
C THR A 35 3.52 -4.98 -8.38
N ALA A 36 4.21 -3.84 -8.39
CA ALA A 36 5.50 -3.69 -9.03
C ALA A 36 6.50 -3.04 -8.08
N ILE A 37 7.77 -3.28 -8.35
CA ILE A 37 8.88 -2.64 -7.64
C ILE A 37 9.48 -1.61 -8.57
N CYS A 38 9.64 -0.37 -8.09
CA CYS A 38 10.31 0.67 -8.86
C CYS A 38 11.64 1.07 -8.22
N GLY A 39 12.41 1.90 -8.92
CA GLY A 39 13.73 2.34 -8.43
C GLY A 39 13.67 3.08 -7.09
N SER A 40 12.59 3.81 -6.81
CA SER A 40 12.44 4.51 -5.55
C SER A 40 12.30 3.56 -4.35
N ASP A 41 11.72 2.37 -4.54
CA ASP A 41 11.67 1.34 -3.50
C ASP A 41 13.07 0.89 -3.10
N LEU A 42 14.00 0.81 -4.06
CA LEU A 42 15.39 0.46 -3.77
C LEU A 42 16.09 1.54 -2.96
N HIS A 43 15.80 2.82 -3.19
CA HIS A 43 16.33 3.91 -2.37
C HIS A 43 15.83 3.82 -0.93
N LEU A 44 14.55 3.51 -0.74
CA LEU A 44 13.98 3.30 0.58
C LEU A 44 14.65 2.10 1.28
N TYR A 45 14.81 0.99 0.57
CA TYR A 45 15.46 -0.22 1.07
C TYR A 45 16.90 0.03 1.52
N ARG A 46 17.64 0.86 0.77
CA ARG A 46 19.04 1.19 1.07
C ARG A 46 19.20 2.21 2.19
N GLY A 47 18.11 2.72 2.74
CA GLY A 47 18.15 3.69 3.83
C GLY A 47 18.55 5.10 3.41
N LYS A 48 18.38 5.44 2.12
CA LYS A 48 18.74 6.77 1.60
C LYS A 48 17.70 7.84 1.85
N ILE A 49 16.51 7.44 2.29
CA ILE A 49 15.40 8.34 2.61
C ILE A 49 15.21 8.34 4.13
N PRO A 50 15.62 9.39 4.83
CA PRO A 50 15.58 9.40 6.29
C PRO A 50 14.18 9.44 6.90
N GLN A 51 13.15 9.78 6.12
CA GLN A 51 11.78 9.82 6.57
C GLN A 51 11.14 8.43 6.73
N VAL A 52 11.75 7.38 6.16
CA VAL A 52 11.24 6.02 6.30
C VAL A 52 11.52 5.51 7.70
N LYS A 53 10.50 4.99 8.35
CA LYS A 53 10.54 4.52 9.73
C LYS A 53 10.41 3.00 9.79
N HIS A 54 10.92 2.41 10.86
CA HIS A 54 10.70 0.99 11.14
C HIS A 54 9.20 0.69 11.19
N GLY A 55 8.77 -0.35 10.49
CA GLY A 55 7.36 -0.74 10.40
C GLY A 55 6.62 -0.14 9.22
N ASP A 56 7.21 0.80 8.48
CA ASP A 56 6.58 1.35 7.29
C ASP A 56 6.36 0.25 6.24
N ILE A 57 5.20 0.27 5.61
CA ILE A 57 4.83 -0.69 4.57
C ILE A 57 5.34 -0.19 3.23
N PHE A 58 6.03 -1.07 2.50
CA PHE A 58 6.54 -0.78 1.17
C PHE A 58 5.52 -1.13 0.09
N GLY A 59 5.64 -0.43 -1.03
CA GLY A 59 4.84 -0.62 -2.23
C GLY A 59 3.95 0.59 -2.50
N HIS A 60 4.10 1.17 -3.70
CA HIS A 60 3.34 2.35 -4.11
C HIS A 60 2.86 2.26 -5.57
N GLU A 61 3.17 1.16 -6.25
CA GLU A 61 2.69 0.89 -7.61
C GLU A 61 1.96 -0.45 -7.61
N PHE A 62 0.64 -0.41 -7.69
CA PHE A 62 -0.15 -1.63 -7.59
C PHE A 62 -1.48 -1.50 -8.33
N MET A 63 -2.12 -2.63 -8.53
CA MET A 63 -3.49 -2.69 -9.03
C MET A 63 -4.32 -3.59 -8.12
N GLY A 64 -5.61 -3.37 -8.14
CA GLY A 64 -6.51 -4.15 -7.32
C GLY A 64 -7.96 -3.93 -7.68
N GLU A 65 -8.81 -4.62 -6.95
CA GLU A 65 -10.26 -4.50 -7.04
C GLU A 65 -10.79 -3.74 -5.83
N VAL A 66 -11.67 -2.78 -6.08
CA VAL A 66 -12.33 -2.02 -5.01
C VAL A 66 -13.26 -2.95 -4.25
N VAL A 67 -13.03 -3.13 -2.96
CA VAL A 67 -13.86 -3.99 -2.10
C VAL A 67 -14.69 -3.20 -1.10
N GLU A 68 -14.32 -1.96 -0.81
CA GLU A 68 -15.06 -1.07 0.07
C GLU A 68 -14.83 0.39 -0.31
N THR A 69 -15.87 1.22 -0.19
CA THR A 69 -15.79 2.66 -0.49
C THR A 69 -16.38 3.45 0.67
N GLY A 70 -15.76 4.60 0.97
CA GLY A 70 -16.33 5.58 1.87
C GLY A 70 -17.59 6.22 1.25
N LYS A 71 -18.41 6.82 2.08
CA LYS A 71 -19.72 7.37 1.65
C LYS A 71 -19.63 8.50 0.62
N ASP A 72 -18.50 9.21 0.54
CA ASP A 72 -18.30 10.33 -0.37
C ASP A 72 -17.54 9.94 -1.64
N VAL A 73 -17.24 8.67 -1.84
CA VAL A 73 -16.63 8.18 -3.09
C VAL A 73 -17.68 8.10 -4.17
N LYS A 74 -17.49 8.87 -5.26
CA LYS A 74 -18.49 9.04 -6.32
C LYS A 74 -18.07 8.48 -7.67
N ASN A 75 -16.77 8.39 -7.92
CA ASN A 75 -16.20 7.98 -9.20
C ASN A 75 -15.79 6.51 -9.27
N LEU A 76 -15.88 5.78 -8.17
CA LEU A 76 -15.54 4.36 -8.06
C LEU A 76 -16.61 3.62 -7.29
N GLN A 77 -16.75 2.33 -7.57
CA GLN A 77 -17.68 1.45 -6.86
C GLN A 77 -17.07 0.08 -6.65
N LYS A 78 -17.66 -0.69 -5.74
CA LYS A 78 -17.22 -2.06 -5.47
C LYS A 78 -17.17 -2.87 -6.76
N GLY A 79 -16.10 -3.64 -6.94
CA GLY A 79 -15.87 -4.44 -8.12
C GLY A 79 -15.06 -3.76 -9.20
N ASP A 80 -14.83 -2.44 -9.13
CA ASP A 80 -13.99 -1.74 -10.09
C ASP A 80 -12.53 -2.18 -9.95
N ARG A 81 -11.87 -2.31 -11.10
CA ARG A 81 -10.42 -2.59 -11.15
C ARG A 81 -9.70 -1.29 -11.36
N VAL A 82 -8.71 -1.02 -10.52
CA VAL A 82 -7.97 0.24 -10.54
C VAL A 82 -6.47 0.00 -10.46
N VAL A 83 -5.72 0.98 -10.95
CA VAL A 83 -4.25 1.00 -10.92
C VAL A 83 -3.82 2.24 -10.17
N ILE A 84 -2.87 2.09 -9.27
CA ILE A 84 -2.19 3.19 -8.60
C ILE A 84 -0.78 3.26 -9.18
N PRO A 85 -0.51 4.28 -9.98
CA PRO A 85 0.81 4.44 -10.58
C PRO A 85 1.86 4.98 -9.61
#